data_782ae3905b8ced0328078362ecc23e8e
#
_entry.id   782ae3905b8ced0328078362ecc23e8e
#
_cell.length_a   1.000
_cell.length_b   1.000
_cell.length_c   1.000
_cell.angle_alpha   90.00
_cell.angle_beta   90.00
_cell.angle_gamma   90.00
#
_symmetry.space_group_name_H-M   'P 1'
#
loop_
_entity.id
_entity.type
_entity.pdbx_description
1 polymer ?
#
loop_
_entity_poly.entity_id
_entity_poly.type
_entity_poly.pdbx_seq_one_letter_code
_entity_poly.pdbx_strand_id
1 'polypeptide(L)'
;MLLTPEAIAQEITELDRRGFTVKMHAVGDNAIRRGLDGIEAARRENGSSGLRHEIAHAPFIRIEDLGRFSVLDAVAEVSPKLWYPNPATQAQTALLGEDRVSRCHALRDYLNANINVTYASDWPAASPDPNPWIGLAGMISRQDPFGNYPGYLGPEQAITLDQALPLFTINGAHSLRMGEETGSIS
;
A
#
# COMPACT_ATOMS: atom_id res chain seq x y z
N MET A 1 -18.35 1.89 -5.95
CA MET A 1 -17.84 0.55 -5.63
C MET A 1 -18.58 -0.45 -6.53
N LEU A 2 -17.87 -1.35 -7.19
CA LEU A 2 -18.49 -2.31 -8.11
C LEU A 2 -19.13 -3.51 -7.39
N LEU A 3 -18.63 -3.86 -6.20
CA LEU A 3 -19.11 -4.96 -5.38
C LEU A 3 -19.70 -4.45 -4.06
N THR A 4 -20.69 -5.14 -3.54
CA THR A 4 -21.22 -4.86 -2.19
C THR A 4 -20.23 -5.35 -1.12
N PRO A 5 -20.28 -4.82 0.11
CA PRO A 5 -19.43 -5.31 1.21
C PRO A 5 -19.59 -6.81 1.45
N GLU A 6 -20.81 -7.32 1.35
CA GLU A 6 -21.14 -8.74 1.54
C GLU A 6 -20.51 -9.60 0.45
N ALA A 7 -20.57 -9.17 -0.81
CA ALA A 7 -19.92 -9.86 -1.93
C ALA A 7 -18.40 -9.89 -1.77
N ILE A 8 -17.78 -8.77 -1.36
CA ILE A 8 -16.33 -8.69 -1.08
C ILE A 8 -15.96 -9.71 0.01
N ALA A 9 -16.70 -9.74 1.11
CA ALA A 9 -16.43 -10.65 2.22
C ALA A 9 -16.57 -12.12 1.80
N GLN A 10 -17.61 -12.46 1.04
CA GLN A 10 -17.85 -13.81 0.52
C GLN A 10 -16.73 -14.26 -0.42
N GLU A 11 -16.36 -13.44 -1.38
CA GLU A 11 -15.31 -13.76 -2.36
C GLU A 11 -13.94 -13.95 -1.68
N ILE A 12 -13.55 -13.04 -0.77
CA ILE A 12 -12.27 -13.17 -0.07
C ILE A 12 -12.27 -14.44 0.80
N THR A 13 -13.35 -14.69 1.54
CA THR A 13 -13.47 -15.88 2.40
C THR A 13 -13.35 -17.17 1.59
N GLU A 14 -14.01 -17.26 0.45
CA GLU A 14 -13.96 -18.45 -0.39
C GLU A 14 -12.58 -18.62 -1.06
N LEU A 15 -11.98 -17.55 -1.56
CA LEU A 15 -10.63 -17.60 -2.14
C LEU A 15 -9.58 -17.96 -1.10
N ASP A 16 -9.64 -17.37 0.10
CA ASP A 16 -8.77 -17.71 1.23
C ASP A 16 -8.90 -19.21 1.60
N ARG A 17 -10.12 -19.71 1.69
CA ARG A 17 -10.41 -21.15 1.96
C ARG A 17 -9.79 -22.08 0.92
N ARG A 18 -9.68 -21.62 -0.34
CA ARG A 18 -9.04 -22.35 -1.45
C ARG A 18 -7.52 -22.17 -1.51
N GLY A 19 -6.93 -21.39 -0.64
CA GLY A 19 -5.48 -21.15 -0.60
C GLY A 19 -4.99 -20.06 -1.56
N PHE A 20 -5.89 -19.18 -2.06
CA PHE A 20 -5.51 -18.06 -2.92
C PHE A 20 -5.31 -16.77 -2.12
N THR A 21 -4.22 -16.09 -2.38
CA THR A 21 -4.04 -14.70 -1.96
C THR A 21 -4.86 -13.78 -2.85
N VAL A 22 -5.57 -12.84 -2.23
CA VAL A 22 -6.39 -11.84 -2.92
C VAL A 22 -5.69 -10.50 -2.90
N LYS A 23 -5.65 -9.82 -4.05
CA LYS A 23 -5.16 -8.45 -4.18
C LYS A 23 -6.32 -7.55 -4.62
N MET A 24 -6.59 -6.49 -3.85
CA MET A 24 -7.71 -5.60 -4.07
C MET A 24 -7.23 -4.17 -4.36
N HIS A 25 -7.64 -3.62 -5.50
CA HIS A 25 -7.44 -2.20 -5.79
C HIS A 25 -8.32 -1.34 -4.86
N ALA A 26 -7.72 -0.48 -4.03
CA ALA A 26 -8.44 0.41 -3.14
C ALA A 26 -7.68 1.73 -2.91
N VAL A 27 -8.25 2.84 -3.37
CA VAL A 27 -7.65 4.17 -3.29
C VAL A 27 -8.22 5.00 -2.14
N GLY A 28 -9.53 5.03 -1.99
CA GLY A 28 -10.18 5.81 -0.93
C GLY A 28 -10.25 5.07 0.40
N ASP A 29 -10.31 5.82 1.48
CA ASP A 29 -10.35 5.30 2.85
C ASP A 29 -11.49 4.30 3.09
N ASN A 30 -12.67 4.56 2.54
CA ASN A 30 -13.79 3.61 2.65
C ASN A 30 -13.57 2.32 1.85
N ALA A 31 -12.90 2.40 0.68
CA ALA A 31 -12.58 1.22 -0.10
C ALA A 31 -11.54 0.34 0.61
N ILE A 32 -10.52 0.96 1.21
CA ILE A 32 -9.51 0.29 2.04
C ILE A 32 -10.17 -0.40 3.24
N ARG A 33 -11.04 0.31 3.97
CA ARG A 33 -11.80 -0.25 5.10
C ARG A 33 -12.62 -1.47 4.68
N ARG A 34 -13.32 -1.41 3.55
CA ARG A 34 -14.10 -2.55 3.03
C ARG A 34 -13.24 -3.75 2.65
N GLY A 35 -12.04 -3.49 2.11
CA GLY A 35 -11.05 -4.55 1.91
C GLY A 35 -10.64 -5.23 3.21
N LEU A 36 -10.33 -4.43 4.24
CA LEU A 36 -10.01 -4.95 5.58
C LEU A 36 -11.18 -5.69 6.22
N ASP A 37 -12.42 -5.20 6.08
CA ASP A 37 -13.63 -5.88 6.57
C ASP A 37 -13.76 -7.27 5.91
N GLY A 38 -13.47 -7.37 4.62
CA GLY A 38 -13.48 -8.64 3.89
C GLY A 38 -12.40 -9.61 4.35
N ILE A 39 -11.17 -9.13 4.57
CA ILE A 39 -10.08 -9.94 5.11
C ILE A 39 -10.44 -10.42 6.53
N GLU A 40 -10.99 -9.54 7.36
CA GLU A 40 -11.43 -9.89 8.72
C GLU A 40 -12.51 -10.96 8.72
N ALA A 41 -13.46 -10.89 7.78
CA ALA A 41 -14.48 -11.94 7.59
C ALA A 41 -13.84 -13.28 7.25
N ALA A 42 -12.85 -13.31 6.34
CA ALA A 42 -12.11 -14.51 6.01
C ALA A 42 -11.36 -15.08 7.22
N ARG A 43 -10.67 -14.25 8.00
CA ARG A 43 -9.98 -14.69 9.23
C ARG A 43 -10.93 -15.24 10.28
N ARG A 44 -12.12 -14.66 10.41
CA ARG A 44 -13.14 -15.14 11.35
C ARG A 44 -13.71 -16.49 10.95
N GLU A 45 -13.91 -16.72 9.66
CA GLU A 45 -14.50 -17.96 9.16
C GLU A 45 -13.48 -19.11 9.02
N ASN A 46 -12.32 -18.82 8.46
CA ASN A 46 -11.32 -19.82 8.11
C ASN A 46 -10.18 -19.93 9.13
N GLY A 47 -10.08 -18.97 10.07
CA GLY A 47 -8.90 -18.83 10.92
C GLY A 47 -7.72 -18.17 10.19
N SER A 48 -6.51 -18.29 10.75
CA SER A 48 -5.29 -17.81 10.11
C SER A 48 -4.82 -18.80 9.06
N SER A 49 -5.01 -18.46 7.79
CA SER A 49 -4.58 -19.30 6.66
C SER A 49 -3.07 -19.17 6.33
N GLY A 50 -2.38 -18.18 6.92
CA GLY A 50 -1.01 -17.79 6.55
C GLY A 50 -0.91 -17.08 5.20
N LEU A 51 -2.05 -16.81 4.55
CA LEU A 51 -2.11 -16.03 3.31
C LEU A 51 -2.13 -14.54 3.63
N ARG A 52 -1.28 -13.77 2.96
CA ARG A 52 -1.20 -12.32 3.09
C ARG A 52 -2.01 -11.67 1.97
N HIS A 53 -3.27 -11.33 2.26
CA HIS A 53 -4.10 -10.59 1.32
C HIS A 53 -3.61 -9.15 1.20
N GLU A 54 -3.70 -8.57 0.00
CA GLU A 54 -3.14 -7.27 -0.31
C GLU A 54 -4.22 -6.24 -0.63
N ILE A 55 -4.02 -5.03 -0.13
CA ILE A 55 -4.75 -3.84 -0.56
C ILE A 55 -3.81 -3.00 -1.40
N ALA A 56 -4.09 -2.96 -2.71
CA ALA A 56 -3.25 -2.27 -3.69
C ALA A 56 -3.49 -0.76 -3.65
N HIS A 57 -2.41 -0.02 -3.80
CA HIS A 57 -2.26 1.42 -3.68
C HIS A 57 -2.43 1.94 -2.25
N ALA A 58 -3.51 1.64 -1.56
CA ALA A 58 -3.78 2.02 -0.17
C ALA A 58 -3.32 3.46 0.22
N PRO A 59 -3.58 4.51 -0.61
CA PRO A 59 -2.96 5.82 -0.38
C PRO A 59 -3.56 6.60 0.79
N PHE A 60 -4.83 6.37 1.15
CA PHE A 60 -5.58 7.13 2.15
C PHE A 60 -6.11 6.24 3.27
N ILE A 61 -5.22 5.58 4.01
CA ILE A 61 -5.60 4.76 5.17
C ILE A 61 -6.07 5.67 6.31
N ARG A 62 -7.21 5.36 6.93
CA ARG A 62 -7.64 6.02 8.16
C ARG A 62 -6.75 5.61 9.32
N ILE A 63 -6.51 6.52 10.24
CA ILE A 63 -5.68 6.26 11.43
C ILE A 63 -6.20 5.05 12.21
N GLU A 64 -7.53 4.93 12.34
CA GLU A 64 -8.18 3.84 13.06
C GLU A 64 -8.00 2.47 12.37
N ASP A 65 -7.74 2.46 11.07
CA ASP A 65 -7.56 1.23 10.30
C ASP A 65 -6.10 0.77 10.22
N LEU A 66 -5.12 1.61 10.62
CA LEU A 66 -3.70 1.25 10.57
C LEU A 66 -3.40 -0.05 11.31
N GLY A 67 -3.84 -0.16 12.57
CA GLY A 67 -3.60 -1.35 13.38
C GLY A 67 -4.25 -2.62 12.84
N ARG A 68 -5.32 -2.49 12.04
CA ARG A 68 -6.01 -3.64 11.44
C ARG A 68 -5.16 -4.40 10.43
N PHE A 69 -4.33 -3.70 9.66
CA PHE A 69 -3.41 -4.36 8.72
C PHE A 69 -2.51 -5.38 9.44
N SER A 70 -1.90 -4.99 10.54
CA SER A 70 -1.02 -5.87 11.31
C SER A 70 -1.78 -7.02 11.96
N VAL A 71 -2.94 -6.75 12.56
CA VAL A 71 -3.77 -7.78 13.21
C VAL A 71 -4.26 -8.83 12.20
N LEU A 72 -4.58 -8.41 10.98
CA LEU A 72 -5.10 -9.27 9.92
C LEU A 72 -4.00 -9.90 9.06
N ASP A 73 -2.73 -9.61 9.33
CA ASP A 73 -1.58 -9.93 8.47
C ASP A 73 -1.84 -9.53 7.00
N ALA A 74 -2.43 -8.34 6.82
CA ALA A 74 -2.72 -7.76 5.52
C ALA A 74 -1.53 -6.93 5.02
N VAL A 75 -1.38 -6.85 3.72
CA VAL A 75 -0.32 -6.09 3.05
C VAL A 75 -0.89 -4.79 2.47
N ALA A 76 -0.21 -3.68 2.71
CA ALA A 76 -0.42 -2.43 1.99
C ALA A 76 0.59 -2.36 0.84
N GLU A 77 0.13 -2.55 -0.39
CA GLU A 77 0.97 -2.29 -1.54
C GLU A 77 0.90 -0.81 -1.88
N VAL A 78 2.05 -0.18 -2.02
CA VAL A 78 2.15 1.26 -2.29
C VAL A 78 2.76 1.54 -3.66
N SER A 79 2.27 2.61 -4.30
CA SER A 79 2.69 2.99 -5.66
C SER A 79 3.21 4.43 -5.69
N PRO A 80 4.33 4.72 -6.38
CA PRO A 80 5.14 5.93 -6.18
C PRO A 80 4.50 7.25 -6.58
N LYS A 81 3.54 7.24 -7.50
CA LYS A 81 3.03 8.46 -8.15
C LYS A 81 2.41 9.48 -7.21
N LEU A 82 1.95 9.05 -6.03
CA LEU A 82 1.16 9.89 -5.12
C LEU A 82 1.92 10.31 -3.86
N TRP A 83 3.21 10.14 -3.78
CA TRP A 83 3.99 10.55 -2.59
C TRP A 83 5.01 11.65 -2.82
N TYR A 84 4.95 12.32 -3.96
CA TYR A 84 5.72 13.51 -4.25
C TYR A 84 4.90 14.50 -5.10
N PRO A 85 5.29 15.80 -5.14
CA PRO A 85 4.57 16.81 -5.92
C PRO A 85 4.51 16.45 -7.42
N ASN A 86 3.31 16.47 -7.99
CA ASN A 86 3.05 16.22 -9.41
C ASN A 86 1.63 16.72 -9.75
N PRO A 87 1.20 16.73 -11.03
CA PRO A 87 -0.13 17.22 -11.39
C PRO A 87 -1.28 16.45 -10.73
N ALA A 88 -1.12 15.13 -10.47
CA ALA A 88 -2.16 14.34 -9.82
C ALA A 88 -2.31 14.72 -8.35
N THR A 89 -1.22 14.91 -7.62
CA THR A 89 -1.27 15.35 -6.22
C THR A 89 -1.78 16.79 -6.08
N GLN A 90 -1.46 17.68 -7.03
CA GLN A 90 -2.05 19.03 -7.08
C GLN A 90 -3.56 19.00 -7.26
N ALA A 91 -4.05 18.18 -8.20
CA ALA A 91 -5.49 18.02 -8.42
C ALA A 91 -6.18 17.39 -7.18
N GLN A 92 -5.55 16.42 -6.54
CA GLN A 92 -6.06 15.82 -5.31
C GLN A 92 -6.09 16.84 -4.17
N THR A 93 -5.07 17.69 -4.02
CA THR A 93 -5.02 18.74 -3.00
C THR A 93 -6.17 19.73 -3.19
N ALA A 94 -6.47 20.13 -4.44
CA ALA A 94 -7.60 21.00 -4.74
C ALA A 94 -8.96 20.38 -4.40
N LEU A 95 -9.10 19.06 -4.47
CA LEU A 95 -10.35 18.34 -4.21
C LEU A 95 -10.53 17.88 -2.77
N LEU A 96 -9.44 17.44 -2.12
CA LEU A 96 -9.47 16.76 -0.82
C LEU A 96 -8.89 17.59 0.31
N GLY A 97 -8.24 18.70 0.01
CA GLY A 97 -7.51 19.55 0.96
C GLY A 97 -6.09 19.05 1.24
N GLU A 98 -5.24 20.00 1.65
CA GLU A 98 -3.81 19.77 1.89
C GLU A 98 -3.56 18.77 3.03
N ASP A 99 -4.25 18.90 4.15
CA ASP A 99 -4.11 18.03 5.33
C ASP A 99 -4.30 16.55 4.98
N ARG A 100 -5.26 16.24 4.10
CA ARG A 100 -5.53 14.87 3.70
C ARG A 100 -4.51 14.36 2.71
N VAL A 101 -4.09 15.19 1.77
CA VAL A 101 -3.15 14.78 0.70
C VAL A 101 -1.71 14.71 1.22
N SER A 102 -1.32 15.51 2.20
CA SER A 102 -0.02 15.38 2.86
C SER A 102 0.19 14.01 3.50
N ARG A 103 -0.90 13.37 3.94
CA ARG A 103 -0.91 12.00 4.49
C ARG A 103 -1.10 10.90 3.44
N CYS A 104 -1.08 11.24 2.16
CA CYS A 104 -1.13 10.23 1.10
C CYS A 104 0.10 9.33 1.17
N HIS A 105 -0.10 8.01 1.24
CA HIS A 105 0.94 7.04 1.53
C HIS A 105 1.77 7.45 2.76
N ALA A 106 1.14 7.46 3.92
CA ALA A 106 1.74 7.81 5.20
C ALA A 106 2.74 6.72 5.66
N LEU A 107 3.85 6.58 4.91
CA LEU A 107 4.78 5.45 5.01
C LEU A 107 5.39 5.31 6.40
N ARG A 108 5.75 6.43 7.03
CA ARG A 108 6.26 6.39 8.40
C ARG A 108 5.22 5.86 9.39
N ASP A 109 3.96 6.28 9.24
CA ASP A 109 2.86 5.78 10.08
C ASP A 109 2.61 4.29 9.80
N TYR A 110 2.71 3.85 8.53
CA TYR A 110 2.54 2.44 8.18
C TYR A 110 3.62 1.57 8.85
N LEU A 111 4.88 1.99 8.78
CA LEU A 111 5.99 1.28 9.43
C LEU A 111 5.87 1.28 10.95
N ASN A 112 5.49 2.42 11.55
CA ASN A 112 5.28 2.52 13.00
C ASN A 112 4.11 1.64 13.49
N ALA A 113 3.12 1.40 12.64
CA ALA A 113 2.01 0.48 12.91
C ALA A 113 2.35 -0.99 12.57
N ASN A 114 3.60 -1.30 12.21
CA ASN A 114 4.07 -2.62 11.78
C ASN A 114 3.25 -3.21 10.62
N ILE A 115 2.80 -2.38 9.70
CA ILE A 115 2.10 -2.83 8.50
C ILE A 115 3.13 -3.48 7.56
N ASN A 116 2.78 -4.63 7.00
CA ASN A 116 3.51 -5.23 5.89
C ASN A 116 3.32 -4.35 4.65
N VAL A 117 4.35 -3.60 4.27
CA VAL A 117 4.31 -2.71 3.10
C VAL A 117 5.14 -3.31 1.98
N THR A 118 4.59 -3.33 0.76
CA THR A 118 5.29 -3.71 -0.46
C THR A 118 5.23 -2.59 -1.49
N TYR A 119 6.24 -2.52 -2.35
CA TYR A 119 6.29 -1.57 -3.45
C TYR A 119 5.77 -2.19 -4.75
N ALA A 120 5.02 -1.41 -5.53
CA ALA A 120 4.73 -1.69 -6.94
C ALA A 120 4.82 -0.40 -7.76
N SER A 121 5.25 -0.50 -9.02
CA SER A 121 5.36 0.66 -9.92
C SER A 121 4.01 1.15 -10.44
N ASP A 122 3.01 0.27 -10.44
CA ASP A 122 1.73 0.46 -11.13
C ASP A 122 1.90 0.78 -12.62
N TRP A 123 3.00 0.28 -13.21
CA TRP A 123 3.24 0.39 -14.65
C TRP A 123 2.33 -0.59 -15.42
N PRO A 124 1.77 -0.20 -16.57
CA PRO A 124 1.88 1.13 -17.22
C PRO A 124 0.78 2.13 -16.84
N ALA A 125 -0.08 1.79 -15.88
CA ALA A 125 -1.28 2.59 -15.59
C ALA A 125 -0.96 3.95 -14.94
N ALA A 126 -0.15 3.96 -13.90
CA ALA A 126 0.15 5.19 -13.16
C ALA A 126 1.58 5.70 -13.37
N SER A 127 2.49 4.87 -13.85
CA SER A 127 3.88 5.25 -14.12
C SER A 127 4.22 5.03 -15.59
N PRO A 128 4.86 5.98 -16.27
CA PRO A 128 5.33 5.80 -17.64
C PRO A 128 6.57 4.88 -17.71
N ASP A 129 7.24 4.66 -16.59
CA ASP A 129 8.48 3.90 -16.46
C ASP A 129 8.39 2.99 -15.23
N PRO A 130 8.67 1.67 -15.36
CA PRO A 130 8.71 0.74 -14.23
C PRO A 130 9.94 0.89 -13.32
N ASN A 131 10.84 1.83 -13.62
CA ASN A 131 12.10 2.04 -12.89
C ASN A 131 11.85 2.25 -11.38
N PRO A 132 12.28 1.33 -10.51
CA PRO A 132 12.03 1.40 -9.08
C PRO A 132 12.77 2.55 -8.38
N TRP A 133 13.86 3.05 -8.96
CA TRP A 133 14.66 4.12 -8.34
C TRP A 133 13.91 5.44 -8.26
N ILE A 134 12.97 5.69 -9.17
CA ILE A 134 12.07 6.85 -9.13
C ILE A 134 11.19 6.77 -7.87
N GLY A 135 10.59 5.61 -7.63
CA GLY A 135 9.78 5.38 -6.44
C GLY A 135 10.59 5.50 -5.16
N LEU A 136 11.78 4.89 -5.13
CA LEU A 136 12.68 4.94 -3.98
C LEU A 136 13.11 6.37 -3.65
N ALA A 137 13.53 7.15 -4.66
CA ALA A 137 13.93 8.54 -4.47
C ALA A 137 12.79 9.40 -3.90
N GLY A 138 11.57 9.27 -4.46
CA GLY A 138 10.40 9.99 -3.96
C GLY A 138 9.97 9.56 -2.55
N MET A 139 10.09 8.28 -2.21
CA MET A 139 9.75 7.73 -0.89
C MET A 139 10.66 8.30 0.21
N ILE A 140 11.93 8.48 -0.08
CA ILE A 140 12.94 9.01 0.85
C ILE A 140 12.87 10.53 0.92
N SER A 141 12.78 11.23 -0.22
CA SER A 141 12.84 12.68 -0.29
C SER A 141 11.49 13.38 -0.14
N ARG A 142 10.41 12.71 -0.53
CA ARG A 142 9.06 13.29 -0.69
C ARG A 142 9.05 14.48 -1.66
N GLN A 143 10.07 14.58 -2.52
CA GLN A 143 10.21 15.54 -3.61
C GLN A 143 10.00 14.86 -4.96
N ASP A 144 9.68 15.66 -5.98
CA ASP A 144 9.66 15.17 -7.36
C ASP A 144 11.07 14.72 -7.80
N PRO A 145 11.29 13.43 -8.10
CA PRO A 145 12.59 12.92 -8.51
C PRO A 145 13.12 13.52 -9.83
N PHE A 146 12.24 14.11 -10.62
CA PHE A 146 12.60 14.75 -11.90
C PHE A 146 12.84 16.27 -11.76
N GLY A 147 12.53 16.86 -10.60
CA GLY A 147 12.72 18.29 -10.33
C GLY A 147 11.75 19.22 -11.09
N ASN A 148 10.69 18.70 -11.71
CA ASN A 148 9.73 19.53 -12.45
C ASN A 148 8.75 20.27 -11.53
N TYR A 149 8.49 19.71 -10.34
CA TYR A 149 7.54 20.26 -9.37
C TYR A 149 8.26 20.52 -8.04
N PRO A 150 8.45 21.80 -7.67
CA PRO A 150 9.16 22.15 -6.44
C PRO A 150 8.36 21.82 -5.18
N GLY A 151 9.08 21.71 -4.05
CA GLY A 151 8.46 21.48 -2.74
C GLY A 151 8.44 20.01 -2.33
N TYR A 152 7.65 19.72 -1.30
CA TYR A 152 7.53 18.42 -0.65
C TYR A 152 6.06 18.03 -0.54
N LEU A 153 5.78 16.74 -0.51
CA LEU A 153 4.46 16.23 -0.19
C LEU A 153 4.53 15.40 1.11
N GLY A 154 4.03 15.97 2.22
CA GLY A 154 4.06 15.31 3.53
C GLY A 154 5.47 14.86 3.93
N PRO A 155 6.44 15.77 4.09
CA PRO A 155 7.84 15.42 4.37
C PRO A 155 8.01 14.63 5.68
N GLU A 156 7.08 14.76 6.61
CA GLU A 156 7.02 14.00 7.86
C GLU A 156 6.80 12.49 7.64
N GLN A 157 6.32 12.11 6.47
CA GLN A 157 6.10 10.71 6.07
C GLN A 157 7.27 10.12 5.27
N ALA A 158 8.36 10.87 5.10
CA ALA A 158 9.60 10.34 4.52
C ALA A 158 10.19 9.24 5.39
N ILE A 159 10.74 8.21 4.76
CA ILE A 159 11.41 7.09 5.42
C ILE A 159 12.88 7.02 5.00
N THR A 160 13.72 6.33 5.77
CA THR A 160 15.13 6.18 5.44
C THR A 160 15.34 5.15 4.33
N LEU A 161 16.54 5.14 3.74
CA LEU A 161 16.92 4.13 2.74
C LEU A 161 16.81 2.71 3.32
N ASP A 162 17.31 2.50 4.52
CA ASP A 162 17.27 1.19 5.20
C ASP A 162 15.83 0.71 5.45
N GLN A 163 14.91 1.63 5.71
CA GLN A 163 13.49 1.35 5.85
C GLN A 163 12.81 1.07 4.50
N ALA A 164 13.26 1.75 3.44
CA ALA A 164 12.66 1.65 2.12
C ALA A 164 13.10 0.37 1.37
N LEU A 165 14.36 -0.02 1.43
CA LEU A 165 14.89 -1.17 0.68
C LEU A 165 14.10 -2.47 0.89
N PRO A 166 13.70 -2.86 2.12
CA PRO A 166 12.88 -4.06 2.33
C PRO A 166 11.56 -4.05 1.55
N LEU A 167 10.95 -2.88 1.34
CA LEU A 167 9.67 -2.75 0.63
C LEU A 167 9.81 -3.15 -0.85
N PHE A 168 11.01 -2.95 -1.43
CA PHE A 168 11.33 -3.27 -2.82
C PHE A 168 11.87 -4.69 -3.00
N THR A 169 12.18 -5.39 -1.92
CA THR A 169 12.90 -6.66 -1.95
C THR A 169 12.21 -7.73 -1.11
N ILE A 170 12.67 -7.94 0.11
CA ILE A 170 12.25 -9.06 0.96
C ILE A 170 10.75 -9.04 1.32
N ASN A 171 10.14 -7.85 1.48
CA ASN A 171 8.71 -7.77 1.79
C ASN A 171 7.85 -8.29 0.63
N GLY A 172 8.22 -7.95 -0.61
CA GLY A 172 7.57 -8.48 -1.81
C GLY A 172 7.74 -9.99 -1.93
N ALA A 173 8.96 -10.49 -1.68
CA ALA A 173 9.23 -11.93 -1.67
C ALA A 173 8.38 -12.67 -0.63
N HIS A 174 8.26 -12.13 0.59
CA HIS A 174 7.39 -12.70 1.63
C HIS A 174 5.91 -12.69 1.22
N SER A 175 5.41 -11.60 0.60
CA SER A 175 4.03 -11.55 0.10
C SER A 175 3.75 -12.62 -0.95
N LEU A 176 4.75 -12.94 -1.78
CA LEU A 176 4.68 -13.99 -2.78
C LEU A 176 5.04 -15.39 -2.23
N ARG A 177 5.33 -15.52 -0.93
CA ARG A 177 5.76 -16.76 -0.26
C ARG A 177 7.07 -17.32 -0.81
N MET A 178 7.95 -16.45 -1.30
CA MET A 178 9.26 -16.77 -1.88
C MET A 178 10.42 -16.22 -1.04
N GLY A 179 10.17 -15.80 0.20
CA GLY A 179 11.17 -15.16 1.06
C GLY A 179 12.36 -16.04 1.43
N GLU A 180 12.23 -17.37 1.31
CA GLU A 180 13.33 -18.32 1.49
C GLU A 180 14.21 -18.48 0.23
N GLU A 181 13.72 -18.01 -0.92
CA GLU A 181 14.37 -18.23 -2.23
C GLU A 181 14.93 -16.93 -2.81
N THR A 182 14.35 -15.77 -2.44
CA THR A 182 14.68 -14.47 -3.02
C THR A 182 14.38 -13.31 -2.06
N GLY A 183 14.76 -12.10 -2.48
CA GLY A 183 14.48 -10.87 -1.73
C GLY A 183 15.61 -10.45 -0.78
N SER A 184 16.62 -11.26 -0.54
CA SER A 184 17.82 -10.93 0.23
C SER A 184 19.08 -11.45 -0.45
N ILE A 185 20.22 -10.88 -0.07
CA ILE A 185 21.57 -11.37 -0.40
C ILE A 185 22.12 -11.92 0.91
N SER A 186 22.26 -13.22 1.00
CA SER A 186 22.81 -13.93 2.16
C SER A 186 24.03 -14.76 1.76
#